data_d7036c18b1cfc306a1ea425997edd9af
#
_entry.id   d7036c18b1cfc306a1ea425997edd9af
#
_cell.length_a   1.000
_cell.length_b   1.000
_cell.length_c   1.000
_cell.angle_alpha   90.00
_cell.angle_beta   90.00
_cell.angle_gamma   90.00
#
_symmetry.space_group_name_H-M   'P 1'
#
loop_
_entity.id
_entity.type
_entity.pdbx_description
1 polymer ?
#
loop_
_entity_poly.entity_id
_entity_poly.type
_entity_poly.pdbx_seq_one_letter_code
_entity_poly.pdbx_strand_id
1 'polypeptide(L)'
;AGIENADILIAVTVSDEMNLLCCLIAQKTGHCHTIARVRNPIYSKEIGFIKERLGVTMIINPELAAAQEISKLLRFPSAIKIDTFARGKVELLKFKVMPEFELDGKSIQQITEHFRCDILFCAIEGKDYTTIPGGTNVIRNGDVISILATPQNAAAFFKKIGLKTHQVKNTVI
;
A
#
# COMPACT_ATOMS: atom_id res chain seq x y z
N ALA A 1 -31.97 -18.94 7.93
CA ALA A 1 -31.86 -18.15 6.69
C ALA A 1 -30.98 -18.82 5.64
N GLY A 2 -30.92 -20.16 5.60
CA GLY A 2 -30.21 -20.91 4.53
C GLY A 2 -28.67 -20.93 4.64
N ILE A 3 -28.12 -20.64 5.81
CA ILE A 3 -26.68 -20.62 6.04
C ILE A 3 -26.01 -21.97 5.76
N GLU A 4 -26.77 -23.05 5.87
CA GLU A 4 -26.32 -24.43 5.63
C GLU A 4 -25.88 -24.65 4.17
N ASN A 5 -26.43 -23.83 3.26
CA ASN A 5 -26.15 -23.89 1.81
C ASN A 5 -25.32 -22.71 1.31
N ALA A 6 -24.79 -21.88 2.21
CA ALA A 6 -24.01 -20.71 1.83
C ALA A 6 -22.52 -21.04 1.74
N ASP A 7 -21.85 -20.58 0.70
CA ASP A 7 -20.40 -20.68 0.55
C ASP A 7 -19.68 -19.60 1.36
N ILE A 8 -20.28 -18.40 1.46
CA ILE A 8 -19.69 -17.23 2.12
C ILE A 8 -20.77 -16.49 2.90
N LEU A 9 -20.46 -16.11 4.14
CA LEU A 9 -21.20 -15.10 4.92
C LEU A 9 -20.38 -13.84 5.06
N ILE A 10 -20.97 -12.69 4.73
CA ILE A 10 -20.39 -11.37 4.94
C ILE A 10 -21.25 -10.60 5.95
N ALA A 11 -20.69 -10.38 7.15
CA ALA A 11 -21.37 -9.66 8.23
C ALA A 11 -20.89 -8.21 8.26
N VAL A 12 -21.79 -7.28 7.90
CA VAL A 12 -21.52 -5.83 7.74
C VAL A 12 -22.57 -4.96 8.41
N THR A 13 -23.09 -5.40 9.53
CA THR A 13 -24.06 -4.65 10.34
C THR A 13 -23.40 -3.42 11.01
N VAL A 14 -24.17 -2.67 11.75
CA VAL A 14 -23.68 -1.48 12.48
C VAL A 14 -22.82 -1.80 13.69
N SER A 15 -22.90 -3.04 14.24
CA SER A 15 -22.14 -3.48 15.42
C SER A 15 -21.07 -4.50 15.06
N ASP A 16 -19.85 -4.25 15.52
CA ASP A 16 -18.70 -5.14 15.35
C ASP A 16 -18.94 -6.48 16.06
N GLU A 17 -19.53 -6.42 17.27
CA GLU A 17 -19.88 -7.60 18.08
C GLU A 17 -20.91 -8.46 17.36
N MET A 18 -21.93 -7.83 16.77
CA MET A 18 -22.95 -8.54 15.99
C MET A 18 -22.34 -9.19 14.75
N ASN A 19 -21.43 -8.51 14.08
CA ASN A 19 -20.73 -9.06 12.91
C ASN A 19 -19.89 -10.29 13.28
N LEU A 20 -19.15 -10.23 14.39
CA LEU A 20 -18.38 -11.36 14.91
C LEU A 20 -19.29 -12.52 15.35
N LEU A 21 -20.39 -12.20 16.02
CA LEU A 21 -21.37 -13.21 16.47
C LEU A 21 -22.03 -13.92 15.28
N CYS A 22 -22.44 -13.18 14.25
CA CYS A 22 -23.00 -13.76 13.03
C CYS A 22 -22.00 -14.72 12.36
N CYS A 23 -20.72 -14.32 12.27
CA CYS A 23 -19.68 -15.19 11.72
C CYS A 23 -19.47 -16.46 12.56
N LEU A 24 -19.46 -16.34 13.88
CA LEU A 24 -19.33 -17.48 14.79
C LEU A 24 -20.48 -18.48 14.62
N ILE A 25 -21.74 -17.97 14.58
CA ILE A 25 -22.93 -18.82 14.37
C ILE A 25 -22.85 -19.51 13.02
N ALA A 26 -22.56 -18.77 11.98
CA ALA A 26 -22.45 -19.29 10.62
C ALA A 26 -21.43 -20.43 10.50
N GLN A 27 -20.28 -20.25 11.14
CA GLN A 27 -19.23 -21.27 11.13
C GLN A 27 -19.61 -22.52 11.92
N LYS A 28 -20.42 -22.37 12.99
CA LYS A 28 -20.88 -23.51 13.79
C LYS A 28 -22.04 -24.25 13.14
N THR A 29 -22.84 -23.57 12.35
CA THR A 29 -24.06 -24.13 11.73
C THR A 29 -23.80 -24.61 10.29
N GLY A 30 -22.97 -23.91 9.55
CA GLY A 30 -22.55 -24.23 8.17
C GLY A 30 -21.03 -24.25 8.08
N HIS A 31 -20.49 -24.79 7.01
CA HIS A 31 -19.05 -24.80 6.76
C HIS A 31 -18.62 -23.68 5.80
N CYS A 32 -19.31 -22.53 5.84
CA CYS A 32 -19.04 -21.41 4.96
C CYS A 32 -17.85 -20.56 5.39
N HIS A 33 -17.21 -19.90 4.43
CA HIS A 33 -16.24 -18.86 4.73
C HIS A 33 -16.92 -17.65 5.34
N THR A 34 -16.33 -17.05 6.37
CA THR A 34 -16.92 -15.92 7.07
C THR A 34 -16.05 -14.67 6.99
N ILE A 35 -16.68 -13.54 6.66
CA ILE A 35 -16.04 -12.23 6.61
C ILE A 35 -16.76 -11.29 7.54
N ALA A 36 -16.05 -10.71 8.53
CA ALA A 36 -16.60 -9.74 9.47
C ALA A 36 -16.03 -8.35 9.25
N ARG A 37 -16.90 -7.33 9.21
CA ARG A 37 -16.49 -5.94 9.33
C ARG A 37 -16.27 -5.60 10.81
N VAL A 38 -15.05 -5.18 11.17
CA VAL A 38 -14.69 -4.79 12.54
C VAL A 38 -13.92 -3.48 12.48
N ARG A 39 -14.49 -2.41 13.01
CA ARG A 39 -13.96 -1.05 12.95
C ARG A 39 -13.20 -0.64 14.20
N ASN A 40 -13.62 -1.14 15.36
CA ASN A 40 -13.07 -0.73 16.64
C ASN A 40 -11.59 -1.09 16.74
N PRO A 41 -10.69 -0.10 17.00
CA PRO A 41 -9.25 -0.34 17.10
C PRO A 41 -8.85 -1.29 18.23
N ILE A 42 -9.69 -1.47 19.24
CA ILE A 42 -9.44 -2.41 20.35
C ILE A 42 -9.32 -3.83 19.81
N TYR A 43 -10.19 -4.20 18.86
CA TYR A 43 -10.15 -5.53 18.25
C TYR A 43 -8.99 -5.70 17.27
N SER A 44 -8.45 -4.60 16.72
CA SER A 44 -7.37 -4.67 15.72
C SER A 44 -6.07 -5.25 16.27
N LYS A 45 -5.80 -5.09 17.56
CA LYS A 45 -4.64 -5.67 18.24
C LYS A 45 -4.79 -7.18 18.44
N GLU A 46 -6.01 -7.65 18.58
CA GLU A 46 -6.36 -9.04 18.90
C GLU A 46 -6.91 -9.81 17.67
N ILE A 47 -6.78 -9.24 16.45
CA ILE A 47 -7.35 -9.84 15.23
C ILE A 47 -6.88 -11.29 15.04
N GLY A 48 -5.62 -11.60 15.31
CA GLY A 48 -5.07 -12.95 15.19
C GLY A 48 -5.80 -13.93 16.13
N PHE A 49 -5.92 -13.56 17.40
CA PHE A 49 -6.62 -14.33 18.40
C PHE A 49 -8.13 -14.50 18.07
N ILE A 50 -8.79 -13.42 17.66
CA ILE A 50 -10.22 -13.44 17.29
C ILE A 50 -10.44 -14.38 16.10
N LYS A 51 -9.61 -14.29 15.05
CA LYS A 51 -9.68 -15.17 13.89
C LYS A 51 -9.54 -16.64 14.28
N GLU A 52 -8.55 -16.95 15.08
CA GLU A 52 -8.24 -18.32 15.49
C GLU A 52 -9.33 -18.89 16.40
N ARG A 53 -9.76 -18.13 17.39
CA ARG A 53 -10.75 -18.61 18.40
C ARG A 53 -12.19 -18.62 17.91
N LEU A 54 -12.58 -17.62 17.13
CA LEU A 54 -13.92 -17.57 16.55
C LEU A 54 -14.00 -18.22 15.17
N GLY A 55 -12.85 -18.61 14.59
CA GLY A 55 -12.77 -19.24 13.27
C GLY A 55 -13.20 -18.33 12.13
N VAL A 56 -13.14 -17.01 12.30
CA VAL A 56 -13.50 -16.05 11.25
C VAL A 56 -12.44 -16.08 10.15
N THR A 57 -12.85 -16.34 8.92
CA THR A 57 -11.92 -16.47 7.79
C THR A 57 -11.21 -15.13 7.49
N MET A 58 -11.95 -14.02 7.48
CA MET A 58 -11.41 -12.70 7.23
C MET A 58 -12.07 -11.63 8.10
N ILE A 59 -11.27 -10.71 8.59
CA ILE A 59 -11.73 -9.48 9.27
C ILE A 59 -11.29 -8.30 8.40
N ILE A 60 -12.23 -7.39 8.12
CA ILE A 60 -11.99 -6.18 7.33
C ILE A 60 -12.32 -4.94 8.16
N ASN A 61 -11.53 -3.88 7.97
CA ASN A 61 -11.78 -2.54 8.47
C ASN A 61 -11.66 -1.56 7.30
N PRO A 62 -12.77 -1.25 6.61
CA PRO A 62 -12.76 -0.39 5.42
C PRO A 62 -12.28 1.03 5.74
N GLU A 63 -12.63 1.56 6.90
CA GLU A 63 -12.26 2.89 7.34
C GLU A 63 -10.73 3.01 7.53
N LEU A 64 -10.13 2.01 8.18
CA LEU A 64 -8.67 1.95 8.33
C LEU A 64 -7.97 1.77 6.98
N ALA A 65 -8.49 0.93 6.11
CA ALA A 65 -7.94 0.72 4.77
C ALA A 65 -7.96 2.03 3.96
N ALA A 66 -9.09 2.76 3.96
CA ALA A 66 -9.19 4.05 3.31
C ALA A 66 -8.22 5.08 3.90
N ALA A 67 -8.11 5.15 5.23
CA ALA A 67 -7.18 6.06 5.90
C ALA A 67 -5.72 5.75 5.53
N GLN A 68 -5.36 4.47 5.41
CA GLN A 68 -4.03 4.05 4.99
C GLN A 68 -3.73 4.46 3.54
N GLU A 69 -4.67 4.31 2.62
CA GLU A 69 -4.51 4.75 1.23
C GLU A 69 -4.37 6.28 1.14
N ILE A 70 -5.21 7.03 1.83
CA ILE A 70 -5.09 8.49 1.92
C ILE A 70 -3.72 8.90 2.48
N SER A 71 -3.27 8.26 3.56
CA SER A 71 -1.95 8.52 4.16
C SER A 71 -0.80 8.33 3.16
N LYS A 72 -0.85 7.29 2.31
CA LYS A 72 0.14 7.07 1.25
C LYS A 72 0.17 8.23 0.26
N LEU A 73 -1.00 8.65 -0.23
CA LEU A 73 -1.12 9.76 -1.17
C LEU A 73 -0.61 11.08 -0.58
N LEU A 74 -0.89 11.34 0.70
CA LEU A 74 -0.43 12.54 1.39
C LEU A 74 1.08 12.54 1.62
N ARG A 75 1.68 11.36 1.78
CA ARG A 75 3.13 11.22 1.98
C ARG A 75 3.93 11.49 0.70
N PHE A 76 3.42 11.04 -0.45
CA PHE A 76 4.05 11.20 -1.77
C PHE A 76 3.07 11.74 -2.82
N PRO A 77 2.73 13.03 -2.77
CA PRO A 77 1.73 13.62 -3.68
C PRO A 77 2.07 13.50 -5.17
N SER A 78 3.36 13.38 -5.50
CA SER A 78 3.84 13.23 -6.88
C SER A 78 3.92 11.77 -7.34
N ALA A 79 3.63 10.82 -6.48
CA ALA A 79 3.57 9.41 -6.88
C ALA A 79 2.28 9.13 -7.66
N ILE A 80 2.43 8.47 -8.80
CA ILE A 80 1.29 8.01 -9.61
C ILE A 80 0.61 6.84 -8.90
N LYS A 81 1.42 5.95 -8.31
CA LYS A 81 0.95 4.75 -7.62
C LYS A 81 1.92 4.34 -6.53
N ILE A 82 1.38 3.80 -5.44
CA ILE A 82 2.14 3.23 -4.34
C ILE A 82 1.51 1.89 -3.97
N ASP A 83 2.21 0.81 -4.28
CA ASP A 83 1.83 -0.54 -3.84
C ASP A 83 2.71 -0.96 -2.65
N THR A 84 2.11 -1.57 -1.65
CA THR A 84 2.83 -2.01 -0.44
C THR A 84 2.93 -3.53 -0.39
N PHE A 85 4.11 -4.03 -0.06
CA PHE A 85 4.42 -5.45 0.06
C PHE A 85 4.93 -5.79 1.46
N ALA A 86 4.95 -7.08 1.78
CA ALA A 86 5.49 -7.60 3.03
C ALA A 86 4.94 -6.88 4.28
N ARG A 87 3.61 -6.66 4.32
CA ARG A 87 2.92 -5.96 5.42
C ARG A 87 3.43 -4.52 5.62
N GLY A 88 3.69 -3.80 4.53
CA GLY A 88 4.14 -2.41 4.59
C GLY A 88 5.64 -2.22 4.79
N LYS A 89 6.45 -3.29 4.78
CA LYS A 89 7.90 -3.19 4.92
C LYS A 89 8.60 -2.70 3.66
N VAL A 90 7.98 -2.93 2.49
CA VAL A 90 8.51 -2.58 1.18
C VAL A 90 7.42 -1.90 0.37
N GLU A 91 7.77 -0.88 -0.39
CA GLU A 91 6.90 -0.11 -1.25
C GLU A 91 7.42 -0.09 -2.68
N LEU A 92 6.54 -0.31 -3.64
CA LEU A 92 6.77 -0.05 -5.06
C LEU A 92 6.12 1.29 -5.38
N LEU A 93 6.95 2.29 -5.68
CA LEU A 93 6.51 3.63 -5.98
C LEU A 93 6.69 3.90 -7.47
N LYS A 94 5.62 4.36 -8.11
CA LYS A 94 5.61 4.78 -9.51
C LYS A 94 5.45 6.29 -9.57
N PHE A 95 6.38 6.99 -10.22
CA PHE A 95 6.37 8.44 -10.33
C PHE A 95 6.92 8.90 -11.68
N LYS A 96 6.49 10.08 -12.11
CA LYS A 96 6.99 10.71 -13.34
C LYS A 96 8.20 11.58 -13.02
N VAL A 97 9.24 11.47 -13.85
CA VAL A 97 10.43 12.34 -13.75
C VAL A 97 10.05 13.73 -14.19
N MET A 98 10.22 14.68 -13.29
CA MET A 98 9.95 16.09 -13.51
C MET A 98 11.26 16.85 -13.71
N PRO A 99 11.24 17.99 -14.42
CA PRO A 99 12.46 18.79 -14.66
C PRO A 99 13.18 19.23 -13.39
N GLU A 100 12.42 19.39 -12.30
CA GLU A 100 12.95 19.79 -11.00
C GLU A 100 13.75 18.68 -10.29
N PHE A 101 13.62 17.43 -10.77
CA PHE A 101 14.35 16.32 -10.17
C PHE A 101 15.74 16.25 -10.75
N GLU A 102 16.73 16.08 -9.91
CA GLU A 102 18.13 15.93 -10.33
C GLU A 102 18.41 14.53 -10.93
N LEU A 103 17.51 14.04 -11.79
CA LEU A 103 17.59 12.71 -12.39
C LEU A 103 17.85 12.74 -13.90
N ASP A 104 17.45 13.82 -14.57
CA ASP A 104 17.51 13.93 -16.03
C ASP A 104 18.95 13.82 -16.57
N GLY A 105 19.13 12.98 -17.58
CA GLY A 105 20.42 12.72 -18.21
C GLY A 105 21.41 11.88 -17.41
N LYS A 106 21.03 11.42 -16.21
CA LYS A 106 21.88 10.57 -15.36
C LYS A 106 21.58 9.09 -15.58
N SER A 107 22.61 8.26 -15.54
CA SER A 107 22.43 6.81 -15.51
C SER A 107 22.02 6.33 -14.12
N ILE A 108 21.39 5.15 -14.05
CA ILE A 108 21.02 4.51 -12.77
C ILE A 108 22.23 4.38 -11.84
N GLN A 109 23.38 4.00 -12.39
CA GLN A 109 24.61 3.88 -11.61
C GLN A 109 25.01 5.23 -11.00
N GLN A 110 25.04 6.30 -11.81
CA GLN A 110 25.36 7.66 -11.32
C GLN A 110 24.39 8.12 -10.23
N ILE A 111 23.10 7.81 -10.39
CA ILE A 111 22.07 8.15 -9.39
C ILE A 111 22.31 7.39 -8.09
N THR A 112 22.58 6.09 -8.19
CA THR A 112 22.81 5.24 -7.00
C THR A 112 24.07 5.67 -6.24
N GLU A 113 25.15 5.96 -6.95
CA GLU A 113 26.42 6.43 -6.37
C GLU A 113 26.28 7.82 -5.73
N HIS A 114 25.58 8.75 -6.42
CA HIS A 114 25.41 10.12 -5.98
C HIS A 114 24.50 10.21 -4.73
N PHE A 115 23.33 9.60 -4.80
CA PHE A 115 22.34 9.71 -3.71
C PHE A 115 22.57 8.72 -2.57
N ARG A 116 23.32 7.65 -2.81
CA ARG A 116 23.61 6.59 -1.81
C ARG A 116 22.35 6.18 -1.07
N CYS A 117 21.30 5.88 -1.82
CA CYS A 117 20.04 5.38 -1.30
C CYS A 117 19.89 3.90 -1.66
N ASP A 118 19.46 3.12 -0.70
CA ASP A 118 19.15 1.69 -0.90
C ASP A 118 17.76 1.57 -1.53
N ILE A 119 17.73 1.69 -2.86
CA ILE A 119 16.55 1.59 -3.71
C ILE A 119 16.85 0.71 -4.92
N LEU A 120 15.84 0.02 -5.41
CA LEU A 120 15.92 -0.78 -6.64
C LEU A 120 15.06 -0.14 -7.72
N PHE A 121 15.65 0.20 -8.86
CA PHE A 121 14.93 0.61 -10.05
C PHE A 121 14.35 -0.63 -10.74
N CYS A 122 13.03 -0.73 -10.82
CA CYS A 122 12.32 -1.90 -11.35
C CYS A 122 11.92 -1.74 -12.81
N ALA A 123 11.51 -0.53 -13.21
CA ALA A 123 11.10 -0.24 -14.57
C ALA A 123 11.32 1.23 -14.93
N ILE A 124 11.62 1.50 -16.20
CA ILE A 124 11.57 2.82 -16.83
C ILE A 124 10.61 2.72 -18.00
N GLU A 125 9.58 3.56 -17.99
CA GLU A 125 8.57 3.67 -19.05
C GLU A 125 8.74 5.06 -19.72
N GLY A 126 9.27 5.08 -20.92
CA GLY A 126 9.32 6.27 -21.76
C GLY A 126 8.10 6.35 -22.67
N LYS A 127 8.08 7.31 -23.60
CA LYS A 127 6.95 7.51 -24.51
C LYS A 127 6.67 6.26 -25.37
N ASP A 128 7.73 5.63 -25.89
CA ASP A 128 7.64 4.54 -26.87
C ASP A 128 8.39 3.28 -26.43
N TYR A 129 8.81 3.19 -25.16
CA TYR A 129 9.56 2.06 -24.63
C TYR A 129 9.24 1.79 -23.16
N THR A 130 9.40 0.54 -22.79
CA THR A 130 9.41 0.09 -21.38
C THR A 130 10.57 -0.87 -21.22
N THR A 131 11.39 -0.67 -20.20
CA THR A 131 12.56 -1.49 -19.95
C THR A 131 12.74 -1.79 -18.46
N ILE A 132 13.33 -2.94 -18.17
CA ILE A 132 13.89 -3.25 -16.85
C ILE A 132 15.32 -2.67 -16.87
N PRO A 133 15.60 -1.64 -16.06
CA PRO A 133 16.85 -0.91 -16.20
C PRO A 133 18.03 -1.64 -15.60
N GLY A 134 19.18 -1.56 -16.29
CA GLY A 134 20.49 -1.83 -15.73
C GLY A 134 21.22 -0.53 -15.35
N GLY A 135 22.41 -0.63 -14.78
CA GLY A 135 23.20 0.51 -14.29
C GLY A 135 23.50 1.60 -15.32
N THR A 136 23.62 1.22 -16.60
CA THR A 136 23.93 2.12 -17.71
C THR A 136 22.72 2.82 -18.32
N ASN A 137 21.50 2.40 -17.99
CA ASN A 137 20.30 3.05 -18.52
C ASN A 137 20.18 4.48 -17.99
N VAL A 138 19.93 5.41 -18.90
CA VAL A 138 19.82 6.84 -18.63
C VAL A 138 18.35 7.21 -18.45
N ILE A 139 18.05 7.94 -17.39
CA ILE A 139 16.73 8.48 -17.08
C ILE A 139 16.55 9.80 -17.82
N ARG A 140 15.37 10.03 -18.37
CA ARG A 140 15.01 11.26 -19.08
C ARG A 140 13.82 11.93 -18.44
N ASN A 141 13.78 13.24 -18.59
CA ASN A 141 12.59 14.01 -18.18
C ASN A 141 11.34 13.50 -18.90
N GLY A 142 10.27 13.30 -18.15
CA GLY A 142 9.00 12.76 -18.64
C GLY A 142 8.88 11.23 -18.55
N ASP A 143 9.97 10.50 -18.32
CA ASP A 143 9.90 9.07 -18.07
C ASP A 143 9.10 8.79 -16.80
N VAL A 144 8.43 7.63 -16.78
CA VAL A 144 7.76 7.11 -15.58
C VAL A 144 8.62 6.00 -15.00
N ILE A 145 9.04 6.17 -13.76
CA ILE A 145 9.94 5.25 -13.08
C ILE A 145 9.19 4.49 -11.98
N SER A 146 9.48 3.21 -11.89
CA SER A 146 9.06 2.37 -10.77
C SER A 146 10.27 1.98 -9.94
N ILE A 147 10.24 2.33 -8.65
CA ILE A 147 11.29 1.98 -7.68
C ILE A 147 10.72 1.12 -6.56
N LEU A 148 11.54 0.18 -6.06
CA LEU A 148 11.25 -0.62 -4.88
C LEU A 148 12.17 -0.18 -3.75
N ALA A 149 11.60 0.14 -2.59
CA ALA A 149 12.36 0.59 -1.43
C ALA A 149 11.60 0.34 -0.11
N THR A 150 12.30 0.43 1.02
CA THR A 150 11.61 0.60 2.31
C THR A 150 10.99 2.00 2.37
N PRO A 151 9.91 2.22 3.17
CA PRO A 151 9.30 3.54 3.32
C PRO A 151 10.30 4.65 3.71
N GLN A 152 11.30 4.30 4.51
CA GLN A 152 12.35 5.22 4.96
C GLN A 152 13.30 5.60 3.81
N ASN A 153 13.76 4.60 3.04
CA ASN A 153 14.66 4.82 1.92
C ASN A 153 13.96 5.57 0.79
N ALA A 154 12.68 5.27 0.53
CA ALA A 154 11.86 6.02 -0.41
C ALA A 154 11.77 7.50 -0.03
N ALA A 155 11.43 7.80 1.22
CA ALA A 155 11.35 9.18 1.72
C ALA A 155 12.70 9.92 1.62
N ALA A 156 13.80 9.23 1.97
CA ALA A 156 15.15 9.79 1.86
C ALA A 156 15.53 10.07 0.40
N PHE A 157 15.21 9.17 -0.51
CA PHE A 157 15.46 9.34 -1.95
C PHE A 157 14.67 10.53 -2.52
N PHE A 158 13.36 10.59 -2.29
CA PHE A 158 12.52 11.67 -2.79
C PHE A 158 12.98 13.05 -2.25
N LYS A 159 13.39 13.12 -0.99
CA LYS A 159 13.96 14.34 -0.43
C LYS A 159 15.25 14.76 -1.15
N LYS A 160 16.12 13.81 -1.50
CA LYS A 160 17.41 14.06 -2.15
C LYS A 160 17.27 14.49 -3.61
N ILE A 161 16.27 13.96 -4.34
CA ILE A 161 16.02 14.35 -5.73
C ILE A 161 15.28 15.69 -5.86
N GLY A 162 15.08 16.41 -4.75
CA GLY A 162 14.44 17.74 -4.77
C GLY A 162 12.92 17.72 -4.65
N LEU A 163 12.31 16.56 -4.45
CA LEU A 163 10.88 16.49 -4.21
C LEU A 163 10.58 17.11 -2.85
N LYS A 164 9.99 18.31 -2.86
CA LYS A 164 9.49 18.93 -1.64
C LYS A 164 8.37 18.04 -1.12
N THR A 165 8.68 17.20 -0.14
CA THR A 165 7.66 16.51 0.63
C THR A 165 6.90 17.58 1.42
N HIS A 166 5.88 18.15 0.81
CA HIS A 166 4.95 19.01 1.52
C HIS A 166 4.22 18.12 2.52
N GLN A 167 4.66 18.16 3.78
CA GLN A 167 3.81 17.64 4.84
C GLN A 167 2.50 18.41 4.76
N VAL A 168 1.42 17.70 4.43
CA VAL A 168 0.09 18.26 4.50
C VAL A 168 -0.17 18.65 5.95
N LYS A 169 -0.18 19.97 6.23
CA LYS A 169 -0.36 20.49 7.58
C LYS A 169 -1.83 20.79 7.90
N ASN A 170 -2.60 21.03 6.87
CA ASN A 170 -4.01 21.42 7.01
C ASN A 170 -4.86 20.50 6.14
N THR A 171 -5.80 19.81 6.76
CA THR A 171 -6.78 18.96 6.08
C THR A 171 -8.18 19.40 6.50
N VAL A 172 -9.06 19.60 5.55
CA VAL A 172 -10.50 19.84 5.78
C VAL A 172 -11.22 18.53 5.50
N ILE A 173 -12.05 18.09 6.45
CA ILE A 173 -12.88 16.89 6.37
C ILE A 173 -14.33 17.32 6.40
#